data_aebf08bd6434093384405d13edfeeaf3
#
_entry.id   aebf08bd6434093384405d13edfeeaf3
#
_cell.length_a   1.000
_cell.length_b   1.000
_cell.length_c   1.000
_cell.angle_alpha   90.00
_cell.angle_beta   90.00
_cell.angle_gamma   90.00
#
_symmetry.space_group_name_H-M   'P 1'
#
loop_
_entity.id
_entity.type
_entity.pdbx_description
1 polymer ?
#
loop_
_entity_poly.entity_id
_entity_poly.type
_entity_poly.pdbx_seq_one_letter_code
_entity_poly.pdbx_strand_id
1 'polypeptide(L)'
;MRTELEANNVLYASHAKCIYDFNRESSVHSKIKNAPNTSKARYITEDVPYLFVPFCELADLCGVDVPIAKALVTIASYYNDENYMKTGRTLAKMGFNHWTKQEILEFLEA
;
A
#
# COMPACT_ATOMS: atom_id res chain seq x y z
N MET A 1 -1.73 20.02 -8.92
CA MET A 1 -1.30 18.63 -8.69
C MET A 1 -2.15 17.72 -9.59
N ARG A 2 -1.57 16.82 -10.38
CA ARG A 2 -2.35 15.88 -11.22
C ARG A 2 -2.97 14.82 -10.35
N THR A 3 -4.16 14.36 -10.71
CA THR A 3 -4.74 13.15 -10.10
C THR A 3 -3.95 11.91 -10.52
N GLU A 4 -4.10 10.81 -9.78
CA GLU A 4 -3.45 9.54 -10.13
C GLU A 4 -3.84 9.07 -11.55
N LEU A 5 -5.12 9.20 -11.91
CA LEU A 5 -5.61 8.87 -13.25
C LEU A 5 -4.95 9.72 -14.33
N GLU A 6 -4.83 11.02 -14.13
CA GLU A 6 -4.16 11.92 -15.09
C GLU A 6 -2.67 11.59 -15.25
N ALA A 7 -1.99 11.27 -14.14
CA ALA A 7 -0.59 10.87 -14.16
C ALA A 7 -0.40 9.55 -14.92
N ASN A 8 -1.24 8.56 -14.67
CA ASN A 8 -1.22 7.26 -15.34
C ASN A 8 -1.57 7.38 -16.82
N ASN A 9 -2.57 8.18 -17.18
CA ASN A 9 -2.92 8.43 -18.57
C ASN A 9 -1.76 9.03 -19.37
N VAL A 10 -1.01 9.98 -18.76
CA VAL A 10 0.18 10.55 -19.40
C VAL A 10 1.30 9.51 -19.51
N LEU A 11 1.58 8.78 -18.44
CA LEU A 11 2.70 7.82 -18.40
C LEU A 11 2.53 6.67 -19.39
N TYR A 12 1.32 6.19 -19.57
CA TYR A 12 1.01 5.02 -20.40
C TYR A 12 0.29 5.36 -21.71
N ALA A 13 0.22 6.64 -22.08
CA ALA A 13 -0.47 7.14 -23.27
C ALA A 13 -1.93 6.62 -23.37
N SER A 14 -2.64 6.60 -22.24
CA SER A 14 -4.04 6.19 -22.11
C SER A 14 -4.98 7.39 -22.12
N HIS A 15 -6.24 7.15 -22.42
CA HIS A 15 -7.33 8.13 -22.35
C HIS A 15 -8.49 7.65 -21.46
N ALA A 16 -8.19 6.75 -20.53
CA ALA A 16 -9.18 6.18 -19.63
C ALA A 16 -9.87 7.26 -18.77
N LYS A 17 -11.16 7.08 -18.54
CA LYS A 17 -11.99 8.02 -17.77
C LYS A 17 -12.00 7.72 -16.28
N CYS A 18 -11.62 6.53 -15.88
CA CYS A 18 -11.47 6.12 -14.49
C CYS A 18 -10.35 5.08 -14.34
N ILE A 19 -9.90 4.83 -13.11
CA ILE A 19 -8.84 3.84 -12.82
C ILE A 19 -9.25 2.43 -13.24
N TYR A 20 -10.52 2.07 -13.12
CA TYR A 20 -11.02 0.77 -13.57
C TYR A 20 -10.80 0.56 -15.07
N ASP A 21 -11.23 1.52 -15.91
CA ASP A 21 -11.04 1.47 -17.35
C ASP A 21 -9.54 1.46 -17.70
N PHE A 22 -8.74 2.30 -17.03
CA PHE A 22 -7.30 2.34 -17.20
C PHE A 22 -6.66 0.95 -16.99
N ASN A 23 -6.97 0.26 -15.90
CA ASN A 23 -6.40 -1.05 -15.60
C ASN A 23 -6.84 -2.13 -16.60
N ARG A 24 -8.05 -2.03 -17.14
CA ARG A 24 -8.56 -2.98 -18.14
C ARG A 24 -7.99 -2.76 -19.54
N GLU A 25 -7.84 -1.51 -19.93
CA GLU A 25 -7.45 -1.11 -21.29
C GLU A 25 -5.94 -0.98 -21.46
N SER A 26 -5.20 -0.79 -20.35
CA SER A 26 -3.77 -0.65 -20.37
C SER A 26 -3.08 -1.88 -20.96
N SER A 27 -2.30 -1.67 -22.02
CA SER A 27 -1.51 -2.72 -22.68
C SER A 27 -0.46 -3.37 -21.76
N VAL A 28 -0.13 -2.73 -20.65
CA VAL A 28 0.81 -3.22 -19.63
C VAL A 28 0.06 -3.99 -18.55
N HIS A 29 -0.93 -3.36 -17.90
CA HIS A 29 -1.65 -3.95 -16.77
C HIS A 29 -2.58 -5.08 -17.19
N SER A 30 -3.22 -5.00 -18.35
CA SER A 30 -4.10 -6.05 -18.86
C SER A 30 -3.41 -7.37 -19.21
N LYS A 31 -2.07 -7.38 -19.27
CA LYS A 31 -1.28 -8.61 -19.50
C LYS A 31 -1.13 -9.46 -18.25
N ILE A 32 -1.34 -8.89 -17.08
CA ILE A 32 -1.31 -9.64 -15.80
C ILE A 32 -2.60 -10.44 -15.68
N LYS A 33 -2.54 -11.72 -16.07
CA LYS A 33 -3.71 -12.62 -16.07
C LYS A 33 -3.69 -13.62 -14.91
N ASN A 34 -2.60 -13.67 -14.16
CA ASN A 34 -2.42 -14.61 -13.07
C ASN A 34 -2.70 -13.92 -11.74
N ALA A 35 -3.52 -14.56 -10.91
CA ALA A 35 -3.74 -14.18 -9.53
C ALA A 35 -3.08 -15.21 -8.61
N PRO A 36 -2.69 -14.85 -7.38
CA PRO A 36 -2.22 -15.81 -6.41
C PRO A 36 -3.34 -16.81 -6.08
N ASN A 37 -3.00 -18.08 -5.98
CA ASN A 37 -3.93 -19.16 -5.67
C ASN A 37 -3.90 -19.57 -4.17
N THR A 38 -3.17 -18.83 -3.37
CA THR A 38 -3.00 -19.09 -1.94
C THR A 38 -2.70 -17.79 -1.18
N SER A 39 -3.17 -17.70 0.06
CA SER A 39 -2.82 -16.61 0.98
C SER A 39 -1.34 -16.58 1.38
N LYS A 40 -0.61 -17.67 1.15
CA LYS A 40 0.85 -17.75 1.38
C LYS A 40 1.67 -17.23 0.20
N ALA A 41 1.03 -16.77 -0.88
CA ALA A 41 1.75 -16.16 -2.00
C ALA A 41 2.43 -14.86 -1.57
N ARG A 42 3.58 -14.55 -2.20
CA ARG A 42 4.39 -13.37 -1.88
C ARG A 42 3.63 -12.05 -1.95
N TYR A 43 2.61 -11.94 -2.81
CA TYR A 43 1.73 -10.77 -2.89
C TYR A 43 1.02 -10.45 -1.55
N ILE A 44 0.80 -11.44 -0.70
CA ILE A 44 0.23 -11.25 0.62
C ILE A 44 1.34 -11.19 1.67
N THR A 45 2.27 -12.17 1.65
CA THR A 45 3.30 -12.32 2.68
C THR A 45 4.43 -11.30 2.59
N GLU A 46 4.54 -10.57 1.48
CA GLU A 46 5.45 -9.42 1.32
C GLU A 46 4.70 -8.09 1.44
N ASP A 47 3.64 -7.88 0.65
CA ASP A 47 2.98 -6.57 0.58
C ASP A 47 2.29 -6.21 1.91
N VAL A 48 1.66 -7.17 2.58
CA VAL A 48 0.97 -6.87 3.83
C VAL A 48 1.94 -6.46 4.94
N PRO A 49 2.95 -7.27 5.31
CA PRO A 49 3.85 -6.90 6.41
C PRO A 49 4.82 -5.77 6.08
N TYR A 50 5.22 -5.59 4.82
CA TYR A 50 6.30 -4.66 4.47
C TYR A 50 5.83 -3.37 3.79
N LEU A 51 4.58 -3.32 3.31
CA LEU A 51 3.97 -2.14 2.72
C LEU A 51 2.76 -1.66 3.51
N PHE A 52 1.73 -2.51 3.69
CA PHE A 52 0.49 -2.07 4.34
C PHE A 52 0.65 -1.78 5.84
N VAL A 53 1.48 -2.52 6.57
CA VAL A 53 1.72 -2.27 8.00
C VAL A 53 2.35 -0.89 8.21
N PRO A 54 3.51 -0.54 7.61
CA PRO A 54 4.07 0.80 7.78
C PRO A 54 3.17 1.90 7.23
N PHE A 55 2.41 1.63 6.16
CA PHE A 55 1.43 2.57 5.63
C PHE A 55 0.33 2.89 6.65
N CYS A 56 -0.23 1.89 7.31
CA CYS A 56 -1.24 2.09 8.36
C CYS A 56 -0.69 2.88 9.54
N GLU A 57 0.53 2.57 10.01
CA GLU A 57 1.15 3.29 11.12
C GLU A 57 1.50 4.74 10.75
N LEU A 58 1.97 5.00 9.53
CA LEU A 58 2.20 6.36 9.04
C LEU A 58 0.88 7.14 8.93
N ALA A 59 -0.18 6.50 8.45
CA ALA A 59 -1.50 7.11 8.39
C ALA A 59 -2.01 7.51 9.78
N ASP A 60 -1.86 6.62 10.77
CA ASP A 60 -2.21 6.92 12.16
C ASP A 60 -1.39 8.09 12.71
N LEU A 61 -0.08 8.11 12.47
CA LEU A 61 0.80 9.20 12.87
C LEU A 61 0.41 10.55 12.22
N CYS A 62 -0.04 10.51 10.97
CA CYS A 62 -0.48 11.69 10.24
C CYS A 62 -1.93 12.10 10.55
N GLY A 63 -2.68 11.30 11.31
CA GLY A 63 -4.11 11.52 11.58
C GLY A 63 -5.00 11.28 10.37
N VAL A 64 -4.59 10.38 9.47
CA VAL A 64 -5.34 9.99 8.26
C VAL A 64 -6.02 8.64 8.51
N ASP A 65 -7.33 8.58 8.34
CA ASP A 65 -8.06 7.32 8.49
C ASP A 65 -7.95 6.47 7.22
N VAL A 66 -7.53 5.20 7.40
CA VAL A 66 -7.32 4.23 6.32
C VAL A 66 -8.00 2.89 6.63
N PRO A 67 -9.33 2.88 6.83
CA PRO A 67 -10.05 1.70 7.32
C PRO A 67 -9.93 0.50 6.40
N ILE A 68 -9.91 0.68 5.10
CA ILE A 68 -9.77 -0.40 4.12
C ILE A 68 -8.40 -1.06 4.22
N ALA A 69 -7.32 -0.28 4.32
CA ALA A 69 -5.98 -0.83 4.46
C ALA A 69 -5.84 -1.64 5.77
N LYS A 70 -6.36 -1.12 6.88
CA LYS A 70 -6.38 -1.82 8.17
C LYS A 70 -7.19 -3.11 8.10
N ALA A 71 -8.33 -3.11 7.42
CA ALA A 71 -9.14 -4.31 7.20
C ALA A 71 -8.38 -5.36 6.38
N LEU A 72 -7.66 -4.95 5.34
CA LEU A 72 -6.83 -5.86 4.53
C LEU A 72 -5.72 -6.52 5.37
N VAL A 73 -5.02 -5.76 6.21
CA VAL A 73 -4.01 -6.31 7.13
C VAL A 73 -4.64 -7.31 8.11
N THR A 74 -5.83 -6.99 8.64
CA THR A 74 -6.56 -7.87 9.56
C THR A 74 -6.97 -9.17 8.89
N ILE A 75 -7.55 -9.10 7.70
CA ILE A 75 -7.99 -10.29 6.93
C ILE A 75 -6.78 -11.18 6.58
N ALA A 76 -5.70 -10.57 6.06
CA ALA A 76 -4.49 -11.31 5.72
C ALA A 76 -3.85 -11.98 6.94
N SER A 77 -3.84 -11.29 8.08
CA SER A 77 -3.36 -11.82 9.36
C SER A 77 -4.15 -13.07 9.78
N TYR A 78 -5.47 -12.99 9.67
CA TYR A 78 -6.36 -14.09 10.01
C TYR A 78 -6.15 -15.31 9.10
N TYR A 79 -6.11 -15.10 7.78
CA TYR A 79 -5.90 -16.16 6.81
C TYR A 79 -4.54 -16.87 6.95
N ASN A 80 -3.53 -16.14 7.41
CA ASN A 80 -2.17 -16.68 7.52
C ASN A 80 -1.79 -17.11 8.94
N ASP A 81 -2.71 -16.97 9.91
CA ASP A 81 -2.45 -17.24 11.33
C ASP A 81 -1.21 -16.47 11.83
N GLU A 82 -1.13 -15.20 11.45
CA GLU A 82 0.03 -14.33 11.71
C GLU A 82 -0.46 -12.96 12.17
N ASN A 83 0.20 -12.34 13.13
CA ASN A 83 -0.12 -10.97 13.53
C ASN A 83 0.77 -9.97 12.79
N TYR A 84 0.40 -9.64 11.55
CA TYR A 84 1.21 -8.75 10.71
C TYR A 84 1.42 -7.36 11.31
N MET A 85 0.49 -6.83 12.10
CA MET A 85 0.70 -5.55 12.80
C MET A 85 1.85 -5.60 13.81
N LYS A 86 2.20 -6.78 14.35
CA LYS A 86 3.34 -6.97 15.25
C LYS A 86 4.60 -7.43 14.52
N THR A 87 4.44 -8.37 13.59
CA THR A 87 5.59 -9.03 12.94
C THR A 87 6.09 -8.26 11.73
N GLY A 88 5.23 -7.46 11.10
CA GLY A 88 5.56 -6.64 9.94
C GLY A 88 6.58 -5.55 10.22
N ARG A 89 6.87 -4.77 9.21
CA ARG A 89 7.80 -3.63 9.26
C ARG A 89 7.10 -2.42 9.89
N THR A 90 7.09 -2.38 11.22
CA THR A 90 6.54 -1.24 11.97
C THR A 90 7.45 -0.02 11.88
N LEU A 91 6.93 1.18 12.15
CA LEU A 91 7.73 2.41 12.24
C LEU A 91 8.84 2.26 13.27
N ALA A 92 8.57 1.57 14.39
CA ALA A 92 9.58 1.29 15.41
C ALA A 92 10.75 0.44 14.85
N LYS A 93 10.47 -0.61 14.06
CA LYS A 93 11.50 -1.42 13.40
C LYS A 93 12.28 -0.67 12.31
N MET A 94 11.67 0.38 11.76
CA MET A 94 12.31 1.27 10.78
C MET A 94 13.17 2.37 11.43
N GLY A 95 13.19 2.45 12.76
CA GLY A 95 13.95 3.46 13.49
C GLY A 95 13.18 4.76 13.76
N PHE A 96 11.89 4.82 13.43
CA PHE A 96 11.02 5.98 13.65
C PHE A 96 10.21 5.87 14.96
N ASN A 97 10.72 5.11 15.92
CA ASN A 97 10.07 4.96 17.20
C ASN A 97 10.01 6.32 17.92
N HIS A 98 8.82 6.71 18.36
CA HIS A 98 8.54 8.01 19.01
C HIS A 98 8.67 9.26 18.11
N TRP A 99 8.89 9.12 16.83
CA TRP A 99 8.89 10.27 15.93
C TRP A 99 7.49 10.87 15.80
N THR A 100 7.45 12.19 15.73
CA THR A 100 6.25 12.94 15.40
C THR A 100 6.10 13.09 13.88
N LYS A 101 4.91 13.44 13.44
CA LYS A 101 4.67 13.81 12.04
C LYS A 101 5.64 14.87 11.54
N GLN A 102 5.90 15.88 12.38
CA GLN A 102 6.78 17.00 12.01
C GLN A 102 8.22 16.52 11.79
N GLU A 103 8.74 15.69 12.66
CA GLU A 103 10.11 15.13 12.53
C GLU A 103 10.26 14.28 11.27
N ILE A 104 9.21 13.50 10.90
CA ILE A 104 9.23 12.74 9.63
C ILE A 104 9.24 13.69 8.43
N LEU A 105 8.42 14.75 8.43
CA LEU A 105 8.41 15.72 7.34
C LEU A 105 9.75 16.41 7.18
N GLU A 106 10.37 16.86 8.27
CA GLU A 106 11.70 17.48 8.26
C GLU A 106 12.78 16.52 7.73
N PHE A 107 12.70 15.24 8.11
CA PHE A 107 13.61 14.21 7.60
C PHE A 107 13.47 13.97 6.09
N LEU A 108 12.25 14.03 5.56
CA LEU A 108 11.99 13.82 4.12
C LEU A 108 12.37 15.05 3.27
N GLU A 109 12.41 16.24 3.86
CA GLU A 109 12.80 17.49 3.19
C GLU A 109 14.31 17.78 3.25
N ALA A 110 15.03 17.06 4.11
CA ALA A 110 16.47 17.22 4.27
C ALA A 110 17.24 16.54 3.13
#